data_135fabc31c30a93402bbd1fcf91c5d6f
#
_entry.id   135fabc31c30a93402bbd1fcf91c5d6f
#
_cell.length_a   1.000
_cell.length_b   1.000
_cell.length_c   1.000
_cell.angle_alpha   90.00
_cell.angle_beta   90.00
_cell.angle_gamma   90.00
#
_symmetry.space_group_name_H-M   'P 1'
#
loop_
_entity.id
_entity.type
_entity.pdbx_description
1 polymer ?
#
loop_
_entity_poly.entity_id
_entity_poly.type
_entity_poly.pdbx_seq_one_letter_code
_entity_poly.pdbx_strand_id
1 'polypeptide(L)'
;MTYEKGFDAFWIVSDPAKWNPIALVRMYLDLFVMFMLFFISGYFIPNSLKNKTSWEFIKSKFKRIMFPWFIAVFTLIPAYKAIFLFARGLPQEDWFSYFHIFERVGTDLAFFANNPTQNWLWFLPILFLFQVIYIGLARTNVLKIKISLKSAVALIFILGVIYSMVISEAGLKGWTHSALFDFQNERLLIYFMSFLLGSLCKKLNVFAGEKPNYKIYIAANVVLSVSLTVFTLVALNLFYNLIEPGRNHFYISSFADRLVYYSSAILAMLSFLQVFVHAFRFNLNKTNNILSELSKNSYAVYIIHMIVLGVVALAMTHLSVHGGVKYVLLSASTFLLSNMIIYSWREVKQKTFNAKTVVTAMAIVFVVGAAFQKTLAETQTTEELPAPVSQVVNQPQMSLHAAVVTGNMEIVKYHILSGTDLNEKEPEGGSSPLITATMFGQTEAALALIEAGADINQKNNDGSTALHTAAFFCRTEIIKALLASGIDKTIKNNSGAMAVESVAAPFEVVKPIYDYFSKVYEPMGFKLDYERLKEIRPMIAEMLK
;
A
#
# COMPACT_ATOMS: atom_id res chain seq x y z
N MET A 1 -1.59 -5.33 6.52
CA MET A 1 -1.92 -6.26 6.63
C MET A 1 -1.57 -7.48 5.84
N THR A 2 -0.49 -8.03 6.27
CA THR A 2 0.16 -9.27 5.80
C THR A 2 -0.81 -10.44 5.51
N TYR A 3 -2.01 -10.41 6.11
CA TYR A 3 -3.00 -11.49 6.05
C TYR A 3 -4.22 -11.20 5.16
N GLU A 4 -4.21 -10.12 4.38
CA GLU A 4 -5.29 -9.74 3.47
C GLU A 4 -5.05 -10.35 2.08
N LYS A 5 -6.04 -11.06 1.52
CA LYS A 5 -5.94 -11.66 0.19
C LYS A 5 -6.01 -10.57 -0.90
N GLY A 6 -5.19 -10.69 -1.94
CA GLY A 6 -5.19 -9.77 -3.09
C GLY A 6 -4.45 -8.45 -2.87
N PHE A 7 -3.82 -8.25 -1.69
CA PHE A 7 -3.05 -7.05 -1.36
C PHE A 7 -1.61 -7.35 -0.96
N ASP A 8 -1.08 -8.49 -1.41
CA ASP A 8 0.27 -8.93 -1.05
C ASP A 8 1.35 -7.97 -1.51
N ALA A 9 1.15 -7.31 -2.65
CA ALA A 9 2.07 -6.33 -3.18
C ALA A 9 2.30 -5.11 -2.26
N PHE A 10 1.35 -4.83 -1.34
CA PHE A 10 1.41 -3.66 -0.48
C PHE A 10 2.12 -3.85 0.85
N TRP A 11 2.24 -5.10 1.30
CA TRP A 11 2.66 -5.35 2.65
C TRP A 11 4.13 -5.70 2.71
N ILE A 12 4.79 -5.22 3.76
CA ILE A 12 6.20 -5.45 4.01
C ILE A 12 6.55 -6.95 4.01
N VAL A 13 5.65 -7.81 4.48
CA VAL A 13 5.76 -9.27 4.44
C VAL A 13 4.43 -9.86 3.95
N SER A 14 4.46 -10.79 3.00
CA SER A 14 3.32 -11.61 2.61
C SER A 14 3.31 -12.91 3.42
N ASP A 15 2.14 -13.34 3.87
CA ASP A 15 1.95 -14.59 4.62
C ASP A 15 0.85 -15.43 3.93
N PRO A 16 1.04 -16.74 3.75
CA PRO A 16 0.04 -17.61 3.12
C PRO A 16 -1.25 -17.74 3.93
N ALA A 17 -1.23 -17.51 5.25
CA ALA A 17 -2.41 -17.60 6.11
C ALA A 17 -3.31 -16.37 5.95
N LYS A 18 -4.11 -16.31 4.90
CA LYS A 18 -5.01 -15.16 4.61
C LYS A 18 -6.29 -15.18 5.42
N TRP A 19 -6.79 -13.99 5.74
CA TRP A 19 -8.06 -13.78 6.46
C TRP A 19 -8.79 -12.54 5.93
N ASN A 20 -9.75 -12.74 5.02
CA ASN A 20 -10.43 -11.67 4.30
C ASN A 20 -11.14 -10.61 5.17
N PRO A 21 -11.77 -10.93 6.35
CA PRO A 21 -12.41 -9.90 7.18
C PRO A 21 -11.49 -8.76 7.64
N ILE A 22 -10.17 -8.94 7.59
CA ILE A 22 -9.21 -7.89 7.93
C ILE A 22 -9.29 -6.69 6.98
N ALA A 23 -9.75 -6.89 5.74
CA ALA A 23 -9.96 -5.81 4.77
C ALA A 23 -10.93 -4.74 5.28
N LEU A 24 -12.02 -5.17 5.96
CA LEU A 24 -12.98 -4.24 6.58
C LEU A 24 -12.35 -3.45 7.72
N VAL A 25 -11.55 -4.13 8.57
CA VAL A 25 -10.84 -3.45 9.67
C VAL A 25 -9.89 -2.38 9.11
N ARG A 26 -9.13 -2.73 8.06
CA ARG A 26 -8.24 -1.78 7.38
C ARG A 26 -9.01 -0.60 6.81
N MET A 27 -10.09 -0.86 6.09
CA MET A 27 -10.93 0.18 5.47
C MET A 27 -11.44 1.20 6.51
N TYR A 28 -11.87 0.72 7.69
CA TYR A 28 -12.33 1.62 8.76
C TYR A 28 -11.18 2.36 9.44
N LEU A 29 -10.05 1.69 9.70
CA LEU A 29 -8.87 2.36 10.26
C LEU A 29 -8.35 3.45 9.32
N ASP A 30 -8.29 3.19 8.02
CA ASP A 30 -7.90 4.16 7.01
C ASP A 30 -8.85 5.37 6.95
N LEU A 31 -10.12 5.14 7.17
CA LEU A 31 -11.12 6.21 7.22
C LEU A 31 -10.93 7.13 8.43
N PHE A 32 -10.66 6.59 9.62
CA PHE A 32 -10.72 7.35 10.87
C PHE A 32 -9.39 7.87 11.38
N VAL A 33 -8.32 7.06 11.29
CA VAL A 33 -7.08 7.31 12.03
C VAL A 33 -6.45 8.65 11.63
N MET A 34 -6.28 8.91 10.33
CA MET A 34 -5.63 10.14 9.87
C MET A 34 -6.48 11.38 10.16
N PHE A 35 -7.80 11.29 9.97
CA PHE A 35 -8.72 12.36 10.31
C PHE A 35 -8.61 12.76 11.78
N MET A 36 -8.55 11.77 12.69
CA MET A 36 -8.38 11.96 14.13
C MET A 36 -7.02 12.56 14.49
N LEU A 37 -5.94 12.06 13.90
CA LEU A 37 -4.59 12.55 14.20
C LEU A 37 -4.42 14.02 13.79
N PHE A 38 -4.97 14.43 12.65
CA PHE A 38 -4.96 15.83 12.25
C PHE A 38 -5.82 16.69 13.18
N PHE A 39 -7.00 16.23 13.60
CA PHE A 39 -7.83 16.91 14.58
C PHE A 39 -7.09 17.14 15.90
N ILE A 40 -6.52 16.09 16.47
CA ILE A 40 -5.76 16.15 17.74
C ILE A 40 -4.59 17.13 17.62
N SER A 41 -3.86 17.05 16.50
CA SER A 41 -2.73 17.96 16.25
C SER A 41 -3.17 19.42 16.17
N GLY A 42 -4.30 19.68 15.49
CA GLY A 42 -4.91 21.00 15.41
C GLY A 42 -5.38 21.53 16.78
N TYR A 43 -5.94 20.66 17.61
CA TYR A 43 -6.39 21.03 18.94
C TYR A 43 -5.27 21.59 19.84
N PHE A 44 -4.08 21.06 19.71
CA PHE A 44 -2.91 21.50 20.52
C PHE A 44 -2.14 22.68 19.91
N ILE A 45 -2.42 23.10 18.66
CA ILE A 45 -1.63 24.14 17.98
C ILE A 45 -1.76 25.53 18.63
N PRO A 46 -2.96 26.02 19.07
CA PRO A 46 -3.08 27.33 19.71
C PRO A 46 -2.21 27.44 20.97
N ASN A 47 -2.18 26.40 21.78
CA ASN A 47 -1.32 26.36 22.98
C ASN A 47 0.16 26.35 22.64
N SER A 48 0.54 25.65 21.57
CA SER A 48 1.93 25.55 21.13
C SER A 48 2.45 26.85 20.53
N LEU A 49 1.56 27.71 20.01
CA LEU A 49 1.89 29.00 19.43
C LEU A 49 1.91 30.12 20.48
N LYS A 50 1.22 29.92 21.60
CA LYS A 50 1.18 30.89 22.70
C LYS A 50 2.61 31.18 23.19
N ASN A 51 2.98 32.46 23.29
CA ASN A 51 4.30 32.93 23.74
C ASN A 51 5.48 32.59 22.81
N LYS A 52 5.24 32.36 21.51
CA LYS A 52 6.30 32.15 20.52
C LYS A 52 6.09 33.04 19.30
N THR A 53 7.18 33.54 18.74
CA THR A 53 7.16 34.12 17.41
C THR A 53 6.85 33.02 16.36
N SER A 54 6.34 33.44 15.20
CA SER A 54 6.08 32.48 14.11
C SER A 54 7.34 31.70 13.70
N TRP A 55 8.49 32.36 13.68
CA TRP A 55 9.77 31.72 13.32
C TRP A 55 10.23 30.71 14.36
N GLU A 56 10.18 31.07 15.63
CA GLU A 56 10.51 30.16 16.75
C GLU A 56 9.60 28.93 16.74
N PHE A 57 8.32 29.13 16.45
CA PHE A 57 7.38 28.03 16.32
C PHE A 57 7.76 27.11 15.15
N ILE A 58 7.97 27.65 13.94
CA ILE A 58 8.36 26.86 12.75
C ILE A 58 9.66 26.11 13.03
N LYS A 59 10.69 26.77 13.53
CA LYS A 59 11.98 26.15 13.87
C LYS A 59 11.82 25.01 14.88
N SER A 60 11.01 25.22 15.92
CA SER A 60 10.71 24.19 16.93
C SER A 60 9.98 22.99 16.33
N LYS A 61 9.02 23.22 15.44
CA LYS A 61 8.27 22.13 14.77
C LYS A 61 9.09 21.43 13.71
N PHE A 62 9.90 22.14 12.95
CA PHE A 62 10.86 21.55 12.03
C PHE A 62 11.79 20.58 12.75
N LYS A 63 12.43 21.04 13.84
CA LYS A 63 13.33 20.19 14.64
C LYS A 63 12.62 18.97 15.24
N ARG A 64 11.33 19.11 15.59
CA ARG A 64 10.59 18.03 16.26
C ARG A 64 9.91 17.06 15.27
N ILE A 65 9.53 17.50 14.08
CA ILE A 65 8.75 16.70 13.10
C ILE A 65 9.62 16.36 11.90
N MET A 66 10.19 17.36 11.22
CA MET A 66 10.90 17.16 9.96
C MET A 66 12.28 16.53 10.14
N PHE A 67 13.02 16.89 11.20
CA PHE A 67 14.33 16.31 11.42
C PHE A 67 14.30 14.80 11.71
N PRO A 68 13.43 14.28 12.61
CA PRO A 68 13.25 12.84 12.76
C PRO A 68 12.71 12.17 11.50
N TRP A 69 11.80 12.82 10.75
CA TRP A 69 11.31 12.33 9.48
C TRP A 69 12.45 12.16 8.47
N PHE A 70 13.29 13.17 8.31
CA PHE A 70 14.46 13.13 7.42
C PHE A 70 15.39 11.95 7.76
N ILE A 71 15.72 11.76 9.02
CA ILE A 71 16.53 10.61 9.46
C ILE A 71 15.83 9.30 9.08
N ALA A 72 14.53 9.19 9.37
CA ALA A 72 13.77 7.97 9.12
C ALA A 72 13.67 7.63 7.62
N VAL A 73 13.52 8.62 6.74
CA VAL A 73 13.51 8.41 5.28
C VAL A 73 14.81 7.78 4.80
N PHE A 74 15.95 8.22 5.31
CA PHE A 74 17.26 7.70 4.88
C PHE A 74 17.74 6.44 5.62
N THR A 75 17.00 6.00 6.64
CA THR A 75 17.37 4.80 7.43
C THR A 75 16.30 3.73 7.45
N LEU A 76 15.05 4.10 7.76
CA LEU A 76 13.98 3.13 7.93
C LEU A 76 13.30 2.73 6.61
N ILE A 77 13.21 3.64 5.64
CA ILE A 77 12.61 3.29 4.34
C ILE A 77 13.49 2.27 3.58
N PRO A 78 14.83 2.44 3.47
CA PRO A 78 15.66 1.38 2.90
C PRO A 78 15.55 0.05 3.66
N ALA A 79 15.53 0.10 5.00
CA ALA A 79 15.32 -1.11 5.80
C ALA A 79 13.97 -1.78 5.53
N TYR A 80 12.90 -0.98 5.35
CA TYR A 80 11.59 -1.48 4.92
C TYR A 80 11.70 -2.20 3.56
N LYS A 81 12.36 -1.58 2.58
CA LYS A 81 12.53 -2.18 1.26
C LYS A 81 13.36 -3.46 1.33
N ALA A 82 14.43 -3.50 2.10
CA ALA A 82 15.23 -4.70 2.30
C ALA A 82 14.39 -5.86 2.88
N ILE A 83 13.55 -5.60 3.90
CA ILE A 83 12.63 -6.59 4.46
C ILE A 83 11.60 -7.03 3.41
N PHE A 84 11.06 -6.09 2.64
CA PHE A 84 10.08 -6.37 1.58
C PHE A 84 10.64 -7.31 0.51
N LEU A 85 11.85 -7.02 0.00
CA LEU A 85 12.53 -7.85 -0.99
C LEU A 85 12.88 -9.22 -0.42
N PHE A 86 13.45 -9.26 0.80
CA PHE A 86 13.78 -10.50 1.49
C PHE A 86 12.56 -11.41 1.68
N ALA A 87 11.43 -10.84 2.13
CA ALA A 87 10.20 -11.60 2.38
C ALA A 87 9.60 -12.24 1.11
N ARG A 88 10.06 -11.84 -0.07
CA ARG A 88 9.60 -12.33 -1.38
C ARG A 88 10.66 -13.11 -2.14
N GLY A 89 11.82 -13.35 -1.54
CA GLY A 89 12.95 -13.99 -2.23
C GLY A 89 13.48 -13.16 -3.40
N LEU A 90 13.23 -11.86 -3.42
CA LEU A 90 13.72 -10.95 -4.47
C LEU A 90 15.16 -10.51 -4.17
N PRO A 91 15.98 -10.28 -5.20
CA PRO A 91 17.35 -9.80 -5.02
C PRO A 91 17.34 -8.45 -4.28
N GLN A 92 18.32 -8.28 -3.38
CA GLN A 92 18.50 -7.00 -2.68
C GLN A 92 18.97 -5.93 -3.65
N GLU A 93 18.44 -4.72 -3.51
CA GLU A 93 18.79 -3.56 -4.30
C GLU A 93 19.68 -2.59 -3.52
N ASP A 94 20.29 -1.64 -4.22
CA ASP A 94 21.08 -0.58 -3.58
C ASP A 94 20.27 0.17 -2.54
N TRP A 95 20.92 0.53 -1.42
CA TRP A 95 20.27 1.11 -0.24
C TRP A 95 19.38 2.32 -0.54
N PHE A 96 19.70 3.10 -1.59
CA PHE A 96 18.96 4.30 -1.96
C PHE A 96 18.15 4.18 -3.26
N SER A 97 18.02 2.99 -3.83
CA SER A 97 17.26 2.76 -5.09
C SER A 97 15.78 3.17 -5.01
N TYR A 98 15.22 3.24 -3.79
CA TYR A 98 13.83 3.65 -3.52
C TYR A 98 13.63 5.18 -3.62
N PHE A 99 14.69 5.99 -3.65
CA PHE A 99 14.58 7.44 -3.48
C PHE A 99 14.42 8.15 -4.83
N HIS A 100 13.23 8.70 -5.06
CA HIS A 100 12.87 9.47 -6.25
C HIS A 100 12.42 10.87 -5.85
N ILE A 101 13.04 11.92 -6.44
CA ILE A 101 12.75 13.32 -6.03
C ILE A 101 11.47 13.85 -6.69
N PHE A 102 11.18 13.47 -7.95
CA PHE A 102 10.10 14.05 -8.75
C PHE A 102 9.27 13.01 -9.51
N GLU A 103 8.99 11.89 -8.92
CA GLU A 103 8.16 10.90 -9.58
C GLU A 103 6.69 11.11 -9.23
N ARG A 104 5.91 11.54 -10.22
CA ARG A 104 4.46 11.58 -10.12
C ARG A 104 3.94 10.22 -10.57
N VAL A 105 3.61 9.39 -9.63
CA VAL A 105 2.98 8.11 -9.91
C VAL A 105 1.48 8.27 -9.69
N GLY A 106 0.71 7.65 -10.57
CA GLY A 106 -0.74 7.60 -10.44
C GLY A 106 -1.21 6.71 -9.29
N THR A 107 -2.37 6.11 -9.43
CA THR A 107 -3.02 5.25 -8.45
C THR A 107 -2.36 3.88 -8.26
N ASP A 108 -1.16 3.68 -8.78
CA ASP A 108 -0.50 2.39 -8.75
C ASP A 108 0.02 2.06 -7.36
N LEU A 109 -0.71 1.21 -6.71
CA LEU A 109 -0.42 0.70 -5.38
C LEU A 109 0.80 -0.24 -5.37
N ALA A 110 1.08 -0.95 -6.45
CA ALA A 110 2.26 -1.81 -6.56
C ALA A 110 3.55 -0.97 -6.62
N PHE A 111 3.52 0.17 -7.31
CA PHE A 111 4.63 1.12 -7.30
C PHE A 111 4.89 1.66 -5.90
N PHE A 112 3.84 2.03 -5.15
CA PHE A 112 3.97 2.50 -3.77
C PHE A 112 4.63 1.46 -2.86
N ALA A 113 4.30 0.19 -3.03
CA ALA A 113 4.89 -0.89 -2.25
C ALA A 113 6.37 -1.13 -2.61
N ASN A 114 6.71 -1.07 -3.91
CA ASN A 114 8.06 -1.35 -4.41
C ASN A 114 9.04 -0.18 -4.26
N ASN A 115 8.57 1.05 -4.39
CA ASN A 115 9.41 2.26 -4.34
C ASN A 115 8.85 3.33 -3.39
N PRO A 116 8.66 3.02 -2.10
CA PRO A 116 8.09 3.97 -1.16
C PRO A 116 9.12 5.04 -0.77
N THR A 117 9.01 6.25 -1.26
CA THR A 117 9.89 7.35 -0.81
C THR A 117 9.63 7.71 0.66
N GLN A 118 8.39 7.68 1.10
CA GLN A 118 8.00 8.04 2.46
C GLN A 118 7.17 6.96 3.16
N ASN A 119 6.39 6.18 2.43
CA ASN A 119 5.49 5.16 2.93
C ASN A 119 4.66 5.68 4.13
N TRP A 120 4.66 5.00 5.29
CA TRP A 120 3.88 5.40 6.49
C TRP A 120 4.30 6.76 7.09
N LEU A 121 5.45 7.32 6.72
CA LEU A 121 5.96 8.59 7.24
C LEU A 121 5.31 9.83 6.61
N TRP A 122 4.48 9.66 5.57
CA TRP A 122 3.83 10.73 4.79
C TRP A 122 3.05 11.75 5.64
N PHE A 123 2.50 11.30 6.76
CA PHE A 123 1.73 12.15 7.67
C PHE A 123 2.56 13.31 8.24
N LEU A 124 3.85 13.11 8.48
CA LEU A 124 4.70 14.09 9.17
C LEU A 124 4.94 15.35 8.35
N PRO A 125 5.35 15.30 7.06
CA PRO A 125 5.48 16.47 6.21
C PRO A 125 4.15 17.20 6.00
N ILE A 126 3.06 16.48 5.81
CA ILE A 126 1.73 17.08 5.65
C ILE A 126 1.28 17.78 6.94
N LEU A 127 1.52 17.18 8.10
CA LEU A 127 1.25 17.82 9.38
C LEU A 127 2.09 19.11 9.55
N PHE A 128 3.36 19.07 9.17
CA PHE A 128 4.21 20.26 9.22
C PHE A 128 3.69 21.35 8.26
N LEU A 129 3.32 20.99 7.03
CA LEU A 129 2.70 21.88 6.06
C LEU A 129 1.44 22.55 6.62
N PHE A 130 0.53 21.78 7.22
CA PHE A 130 -0.68 22.31 7.84
C PHE A 130 -0.39 23.31 8.96
N GLN A 131 0.65 23.06 9.75
CA GLN A 131 1.08 23.99 10.80
C GLN A 131 1.66 25.30 10.22
N VAL A 132 2.41 25.23 9.12
CA VAL A 132 2.91 26.41 8.41
C VAL A 132 1.78 27.22 7.82
N ILE A 133 0.83 26.57 7.14
CA ILE A 133 -0.38 27.23 6.59
C ILE A 133 -1.18 27.89 7.72
N TYR A 134 -1.36 27.19 8.85
CA TYR A 134 -2.07 27.73 10.01
C TYR A 134 -1.43 29.03 10.53
N ILE A 135 -0.10 29.13 10.58
CA ILE A 135 0.59 30.37 10.97
C ILE A 135 0.33 31.47 9.95
N GLY A 136 0.35 31.16 8.66
CA GLY A 136 -0.03 32.11 7.60
C GLY A 136 -1.44 32.64 7.82
N LEU A 137 -2.42 31.75 8.05
CA LEU A 137 -3.80 32.12 8.35
C LEU A 137 -3.95 32.89 9.67
N ALA A 138 -3.12 32.62 10.67
CA ALA A 138 -3.14 33.33 11.95
C ALA A 138 -2.68 34.81 11.83
N ARG A 139 -1.86 35.12 10.81
CA ARG A 139 -1.42 36.47 10.51
C ARG A 139 -2.49 37.27 9.74
N THR A 140 -3.39 36.58 9.07
CA THR A 140 -4.55 37.20 8.42
C THR A 140 -5.72 37.31 9.40
N ASN A 141 -6.77 38.05 9.03
CA ASN A 141 -7.98 38.12 9.84
C ASN A 141 -8.89 36.89 9.71
N VAL A 142 -8.54 35.91 8.87
CA VAL A 142 -9.36 34.73 8.56
C VAL A 142 -9.66 33.92 9.82
N LEU A 143 -8.66 33.66 10.67
CA LEU A 143 -8.88 32.91 11.91
C LEU A 143 -9.58 33.73 13.01
N LYS A 144 -9.84 35.02 12.79
CA LYS A 144 -10.64 35.87 13.70
C LYS A 144 -12.14 35.83 13.39
N ILE A 145 -12.54 35.27 12.24
CA ILE A 145 -13.94 35.10 11.87
C ILE A 145 -14.61 34.23 12.95
N LYS A 146 -15.69 34.75 13.52
CA LYS A 146 -16.50 34.02 14.50
C LYS A 146 -17.35 32.99 13.78
N ILE A 147 -17.01 31.74 13.89
CA ILE A 147 -17.78 30.62 13.34
C ILE A 147 -18.24 29.70 14.49
N SER A 148 -19.52 29.31 14.45
CA SER A 148 -20.03 28.34 15.43
C SER A 148 -19.51 26.94 15.13
N LEU A 149 -19.44 26.09 16.16
CA LEU A 149 -19.05 24.69 15.97
C LEU A 149 -19.98 23.97 14.98
N LYS A 150 -21.28 24.21 15.05
CA LYS A 150 -22.27 23.62 14.14
C LYS A 150 -22.02 24.03 12.69
N SER A 151 -21.78 25.33 12.46
CA SER A 151 -21.46 25.85 11.12
C SER A 151 -20.14 25.30 10.60
N ALA A 152 -19.12 25.16 11.45
CA ALA A 152 -17.83 24.57 11.07
C ALA A 152 -17.97 23.09 10.65
N VAL A 153 -18.73 22.28 11.41
CA VAL A 153 -19.00 20.88 11.08
C VAL A 153 -19.79 20.77 9.77
N ALA A 154 -20.83 21.59 9.59
CA ALA A 154 -21.61 21.63 8.34
C ALA A 154 -20.72 22.03 7.14
N LEU A 155 -19.85 23.02 7.31
CA LEU A 155 -18.93 23.48 6.27
C LEU A 155 -17.93 22.37 5.88
N ILE A 156 -17.38 21.63 6.85
CA ILE A 156 -16.49 20.50 6.59
C ILE A 156 -17.22 19.42 5.79
N PHE A 157 -18.46 19.12 6.16
CA PHE A 157 -19.25 18.13 5.43
C PHE A 157 -19.48 18.59 3.98
N ILE A 158 -20.02 19.79 3.77
CA ILE A 158 -20.36 20.29 2.43
C ILE A 158 -19.12 20.43 1.55
N LEU A 159 -18.10 21.17 2.03
CA LEU A 159 -16.88 21.39 1.27
C LEU A 159 -16.08 20.10 1.08
N GLY A 160 -16.10 19.21 2.05
CA GLY A 160 -15.44 17.91 1.95
C GLY A 160 -16.06 17.04 0.85
N VAL A 161 -17.40 16.96 0.79
CA VAL A 161 -18.11 16.23 -0.27
C VAL A 161 -17.85 16.85 -1.64
N ILE A 162 -18.01 18.16 -1.78
CA ILE A 162 -17.76 18.87 -3.05
C ILE A 162 -16.32 18.65 -3.51
N TYR A 163 -15.34 18.82 -2.62
CA TYR A 163 -13.93 18.64 -2.94
C TYR A 163 -13.63 17.21 -3.42
N SER A 164 -14.09 16.19 -2.66
CA SER A 164 -13.84 14.79 -3.02
C SER A 164 -14.49 14.42 -4.35
N MET A 165 -15.70 14.92 -4.61
CA MET A 165 -16.38 14.74 -5.89
C MET A 165 -15.61 15.40 -7.03
N VAL A 166 -15.20 16.66 -6.89
CA VAL A 166 -14.44 17.38 -7.94
C VAL A 166 -13.13 16.63 -8.26
N ILE A 167 -12.36 16.20 -7.25
CA ILE A 167 -11.12 15.44 -7.45
C ILE A 167 -11.40 14.11 -8.15
N SER A 168 -12.49 13.44 -7.78
CA SER A 168 -12.87 12.16 -8.38
C SER A 168 -13.30 12.31 -9.85
N GLU A 169 -14.16 13.32 -10.16
CA GLU A 169 -14.63 13.58 -11.52
C GLU A 169 -13.52 14.11 -12.44
N ALA A 170 -12.56 14.84 -11.89
CA ALA A 170 -11.38 15.29 -12.62
C ALA A 170 -10.35 14.16 -12.90
N GLY A 171 -10.61 12.92 -12.49
CA GLY A 171 -9.69 11.81 -12.67
C GLY A 171 -8.42 11.90 -11.81
N LEU A 172 -8.42 12.77 -10.79
CA LEU A 172 -7.27 12.99 -9.91
C LEU A 172 -7.34 12.18 -8.61
N LYS A 173 -8.25 11.20 -8.53
CA LYS A 173 -8.38 10.30 -7.38
C LYS A 173 -7.10 9.49 -7.19
N GLY A 174 -6.75 9.27 -5.93
CA GLY A 174 -5.61 8.45 -5.54
C GLY A 174 -4.51 9.24 -4.85
N TRP A 175 -3.30 8.73 -4.92
CA TRP A 175 -2.14 9.31 -4.23
C TRP A 175 -1.32 10.21 -5.15
N THR A 176 -0.84 11.31 -4.61
CA THR A 176 0.27 12.10 -5.17
C THR A 176 1.52 11.74 -4.39
N HIS A 177 2.56 11.28 -5.10
CA HIS A 177 3.83 10.88 -4.54
C HIS A 177 4.93 11.87 -4.92
N SER A 178 5.72 12.27 -3.93
CA SER A 178 6.95 13.04 -4.13
C SER A 178 7.92 12.81 -2.97
N ALA A 179 9.15 13.25 -3.12
CA ALA A 179 10.16 13.10 -2.06
C ALA A 179 9.76 13.77 -0.74
N LEU A 180 8.96 14.82 -0.78
CA LEU A 180 8.59 15.60 0.41
C LEU A 180 7.12 15.45 0.81
N PHE A 181 6.22 15.31 -0.17
CA PHE A 181 4.79 15.28 0.08
C PHE A 181 4.14 14.09 -0.59
N ASP A 182 3.68 13.15 0.21
CA ASP A 182 2.77 12.09 -0.19
C ASP A 182 1.42 12.34 0.45
N PHE A 183 0.35 12.27 -0.32
CA PHE A 183 -0.99 12.46 0.21
C PHE A 183 -2.06 11.89 -0.71
N GLN A 184 -3.19 11.57 -0.11
CA GLN A 184 -4.37 11.14 -0.82
C GLN A 184 -5.15 12.36 -1.31
N ASN A 185 -5.25 12.51 -2.63
CA ASN A 185 -5.76 13.72 -3.27
C ASN A 185 -7.18 14.08 -2.81
N GLU A 186 -8.10 13.13 -2.79
CA GLU A 186 -9.49 13.36 -2.43
C GLU A 186 -9.71 13.62 -0.93
N ARG A 187 -8.69 13.43 -0.08
CA ARG A 187 -8.82 13.62 1.39
C ARG A 187 -7.98 14.76 1.95
N LEU A 188 -7.07 15.34 1.17
CA LEU A 188 -6.14 16.35 1.67
C LEU A 188 -6.83 17.54 2.33
N LEU A 189 -7.84 18.11 1.65
CA LEU A 189 -8.61 19.24 2.19
C LEU A 189 -9.41 18.83 3.44
N ILE A 190 -9.97 17.63 3.46
CA ILE A 190 -10.73 17.09 4.61
C ILE A 190 -9.82 16.99 5.83
N TYR A 191 -8.60 16.50 5.67
CA TYR A 191 -7.61 16.43 6.73
C TYR A 191 -7.20 17.81 7.24
N PHE A 192 -7.03 18.79 6.33
CA PHE A 192 -6.75 20.16 6.72
C PHE A 192 -7.93 20.80 7.48
N MET A 193 -9.16 20.60 7.01
CA MET A 193 -10.34 21.08 7.72
C MET A 193 -10.53 20.41 9.08
N SER A 194 -10.21 19.13 9.22
CA SER A 194 -10.18 18.43 10.51
C SER A 194 -9.17 19.06 11.48
N PHE A 195 -7.98 19.39 10.98
CA PHE A 195 -6.96 20.11 11.74
C PHE A 195 -7.45 21.50 12.20
N LEU A 196 -8.10 22.26 11.34
CA LEU A 196 -8.70 23.55 11.69
C LEU A 196 -9.85 23.40 12.71
N LEU A 197 -10.67 22.36 12.58
CA LEU A 197 -11.74 22.03 13.54
C LEU A 197 -11.16 21.77 14.93
N GLY A 198 -10.06 21.03 15.03
CA GLY A 198 -9.35 20.82 16.29
C GLY A 198 -8.94 22.14 16.94
N SER A 199 -8.34 23.05 16.17
CA SER A 199 -7.96 24.38 16.65
C SER A 199 -9.17 25.23 17.09
N LEU A 200 -10.27 25.17 16.34
CA LEU A 200 -11.52 25.84 16.70
C LEU A 200 -12.10 25.28 18.00
N CYS A 201 -12.15 23.97 18.18
CA CYS A 201 -12.61 23.34 19.41
C CYS A 201 -11.81 23.80 20.63
N LYS A 202 -10.50 24.01 20.47
CA LYS A 202 -9.64 24.55 21.54
C LYS A 202 -9.99 26.01 21.85
N LYS A 203 -10.16 26.85 20.83
CA LYS A 203 -10.52 28.26 20.99
C LYS A 203 -11.89 28.45 21.64
N LEU A 204 -12.87 27.63 21.28
CA LEU A 204 -14.22 27.65 21.83
C LEU A 204 -14.34 26.94 23.19
N ASN A 205 -13.26 26.38 23.73
CA ASN A 205 -13.26 25.58 24.94
C ASN A 205 -14.33 24.48 24.95
N VAL A 206 -14.59 23.86 23.80
CA VAL A 206 -15.66 22.85 23.61
C VAL A 206 -15.58 21.72 24.63
N PHE A 207 -14.36 21.41 25.10
CA PHE A 207 -14.10 20.31 26.04
C PHE A 207 -13.93 20.80 27.50
N ALA A 208 -14.32 22.01 27.84
CA ALA A 208 -14.25 22.53 29.22
C ALA A 208 -15.44 22.12 30.10
N GLY A 209 -16.60 21.75 29.52
CA GLY A 209 -17.78 21.36 30.27
C GLY A 209 -17.62 20.08 31.09
N GLU A 210 -18.17 20.01 32.27
CA GLU A 210 -17.98 18.89 33.19
C GLU A 210 -18.95 17.72 32.98
N LYS A 211 -20.09 17.96 32.35
CA LYS A 211 -21.17 16.97 32.21
C LYS A 211 -21.23 16.36 30.80
N PRO A 212 -21.39 15.03 30.69
CA PRO A 212 -21.58 14.39 29.39
C PRO A 212 -22.95 14.72 28.79
N ASN A 213 -22.99 14.99 27.50
CA ASN A 213 -24.24 15.10 26.75
C ASN A 213 -24.57 13.77 26.05
N TYR A 214 -25.26 12.89 26.74
CA TYR A 214 -25.63 11.57 26.24
C TYR A 214 -26.55 11.62 25.02
N LYS A 215 -27.40 12.66 24.87
CA LYS A 215 -28.25 12.80 23.67
C LYS A 215 -27.42 12.96 22.41
N ILE A 216 -26.42 13.85 22.45
CA ILE A 216 -25.49 14.04 21.32
C ILE A 216 -24.65 12.78 21.09
N TYR A 217 -24.20 12.12 22.16
CA TYR A 217 -23.43 10.87 22.05
C TYR A 217 -24.23 9.75 21.40
N ILE A 218 -25.46 9.52 21.82
CA ILE A 218 -26.35 8.50 21.24
C ILE A 218 -26.66 8.85 19.78
N ALA A 219 -27.03 10.10 19.49
CA ALA A 219 -27.26 10.55 18.12
C ALA A 219 -26.03 10.33 17.22
N ALA A 220 -24.82 10.65 17.72
CA ALA A 220 -23.58 10.43 16.97
C ALA A 220 -23.32 8.94 16.71
N ASN A 221 -23.62 8.05 17.66
CA ASN A 221 -23.49 6.60 17.44
C ASN A 221 -24.49 6.08 16.40
N VAL A 222 -25.73 6.54 16.42
CA VAL A 222 -26.74 6.17 15.41
C VAL A 222 -26.30 6.62 14.03
N VAL A 223 -25.89 7.90 13.89
CA VAL A 223 -25.40 8.46 12.63
C VAL A 223 -24.14 7.71 12.15
N LEU A 224 -23.22 7.39 13.06
CA LEU A 224 -22.03 6.63 12.75
C LEU A 224 -22.38 5.25 12.20
N SER A 225 -23.26 4.51 12.88
CA SER A 225 -23.66 3.16 12.47
C SER A 225 -24.33 3.16 11.09
N VAL A 226 -25.27 4.09 10.86
CA VAL A 226 -25.95 4.22 9.57
C VAL A 226 -24.96 4.62 8.46
N SER A 227 -24.14 5.65 8.71
CA SER A 227 -23.21 6.12 7.69
C SER A 227 -22.12 5.10 7.37
N LEU A 228 -21.64 4.33 8.35
CA LEU A 228 -20.69 3.23 8.11
C LEU A 228 -21.32 2.09 7.30
N THR A 229 -22.56 1.72 7.58
CA THR A 229 -23.25 0.69 6.81
C THR A 229 -23.40 1.11 5.37
N VAL A 230 -23.89 2.33 5.11
CA VAL A 230 -24.04 2.88 3.75
C VAL A 230 -22.68 2.98 3.06
N PHE A 231 -21.66 3.52 3.74
CA PHE A 231 -20.30 3.60 3.23
C PHE A 231 -19.78 2.23 2.82
N THR A 232 -19.93 1.21 3.68
CA THR A 232 -19.42 -0.14 3.42
C THR A 232 -20.09 -0.75 2.19
N LEU A 233 -21.41 -0.67 2.08
CA LEU A 233 -22.14 -1.22 0.96
C LEU A 233 -21.70 -0.58 -0.36
N VAL A 234 -21.64 0.75 -0.40
CA VAL A 234 -21.26 1.47 -1.63
C VAL A 234 -19.77 1.31 -1.93
N ALA A 235 -18.91 1.32 -0.90
CA ALA A 235 -17.47 1.11 -1.07
C ALA A 235 -17.16 -0.26 -1.67
N LEU A 236 -17.81 -1.32 -1.17
CA LEU A 236 -17.65 -2.68 -1.71
C LEU A 236 -18.16 -2.77 -3.15
N ASN A 237 -19.32 -2.18 -3.46
CA ASN A 237 -19.85 -2.19 -4.83
C ASN A 237 -18.91 -1.45 -5.81
N LEU A 238 -18.42 -0.27 -5.43
CA LEU A 238 -17.45 0.48 -6.25
C LEU A 238 -16.11 -0.27 -6.39
N PHE A 239 -15.67 -0.96 -5.34
CA PHE A 239 -14.47 -1.79 -5.37
C PHE A 239 -14.64 -2.97 -6.33
N TYR A 240 -15.77 -3.68 -6.28
CA TYR A 240 -16.05 -4.77 -7.21
C TYR A 240 -16.15 -4.29 -8.67
N ASN A 241 -16.71 -3.09 -8.93
CA ASN A 241 -16.67 -2.50 -10.26
C ASN A 241 -15.25 -2.21 -10.77
N LEU A 242 -14.29 -2.03 -9.84
CA LEU A 242 -12.88 -1.78 -10.19
C LEU A 242 -12.11 -3.07 -10.51
N ILE A 243 -12.41 -4.17 -9.77
CA ILE A 243 -11.63 -5.41 -9.84
C ILE A 243 -12.26 -6.49 -10.74
N GLU A 244 -13.55 -6.41 -11.02
CA GLU A 244 -14.24 -7.36 -11.90
C GLU A 244 -14.33 -6.79 -13.33
N PRO A 245 -13.61 -7.38 -14.31
CA PRO A 245 -13.64 -6.89 -15.69
C PRO A 245 -15.06 -6.88 -16.26
N GLY A 246 -15.46 -5.76 -16.85
CA GLY A 246 -16.78 -5.61 -17.46
C GLY A 246 -17.93 -5.38 -16.49
N ARG A 247 -17.72 -5.45 -15.18
CA ARG A 247 -18.75 -5.09 -14.21
C ARG A 247 -18.95 -3.57 -14.19
N ASN A 248 -20.18 -3.16 -14.42
CA ASN A 248 -20.61 -1.77 -14.42
C ASN A 248 -21.94 -1.65 -13.68
N HIS A 249 -21.97 -2.12 -12.44
CA HIS A 249 -23.16 -2.18 -11.61
C HIS A 249 -23.15 -1.03 -10.60
N PHE A 250 -24.15 -0.17 -10.65
CA PHE A 250 -24.38 0.92 -9.70
C PHE A 250 -25.76 0.76 -9.06
N TYR A 251 -25.90 1.17 -7.80
CA TYR A 251 -27.20 1.17 -7.12
C TYR A 251 -28.15 2.20 -7.75
N ILE A 252 -27.63 3.37 -8.12
CA ILE A 252 -28.39 4.46 -8.76
C ILE A 252 -27.69 4.87 -10.06
N SER A 253 -26.48 5.37 -9.96
CA SER A 253 -25.60 5.74 -11.07
C SER A 253 -24.17 5.89 -10.57
N SER A 254 -23.19 5.88 -11.48
CA SER A 254 -21.77 6.08 -11.15
C SER A 254 -21.53 7.37 -10.34
N PHE A 255 -22.17 8.47 -10.73
CA PHE A 255 -22.08 9.75 -10.02
C PHE A 255 -22.77 9.70 -8.65
N ALA A 256 -24.01 9.19 -8.61
CA ALA A 256 -24.78 9.13 -7.36
C ALA A 256 -24.14 8.21 -6.33
N ASP A 257 -23.63 7.05 -6.73
CA ASP A 257 -22.94 6.11 -5.84
C ASP A 257 -21.66 6.74 -5.28
N ARG A 258 -20.86 7.46 -6.10
CA ARG A 258 -19.71 8.23 -5.58
C ARG A 258 -20.11 9.34 -4.62
N LEU A 259 -21.20 10.05 -4.90
CA LEU A 259 -21.73 11.09 -4.00
C LEU A 259 -22.13 10.48 -2.64
N VAL A 260 -22.84 9.35 -2.65
CA VAL A 260 -23.21 8.62 -1.44
C VAL A 260 -21.97 8.09 -0.70
N TYR A 261 -20.99 7.56 -1.41
CA TYR A 261 -19.71 7.10 -0.86
C TYR A 261 -18.99 8.21 -0.09
N TYR A 262 -18.75 9.38 -0.70
CA TYR A 262 -18.04 10.47 -0.04
C TYR A 262 -18.87 11.12 1.08
N SER A 263 -20.18 11.25 0.90
CA SER A 263 -21.06 11.80 1.92
C SER A 263 -21.11 10.92 3.16
N SER A 264 -21.28 9.61 2.98
CA SER A 264 -21.31 8.66 4.09
C SER A 264 -19.95 8.52 4.78
N ALA A 265 -18.85 8.56 4.03
CA ALA A 265 -17.49 8.56 4.58
C ALA A 265 -17.23 9.75 5.50
N ILE A 266 -17.52 10.98 5.03
CA ILE A 266 -17.27 12.21 5.80
C ILE A 266 -18.20 12.27 7.01
N LEU A 267 -19.46 11.86 6.85
CA LEU A 267 -20.41 11.81 7.95
C LEU A 267 -19.96 10.81 9.03
N ALA A 268 -19.43 9.65 8.61
CA ALA A 268 -18.84 8.66 9.53
C ALA A 268 -17.62 9.22 10.25
N MET A 269 -16.70 9.92 9.55
CA MET A 269 -15.52 10.57 10.17
C MET A 269 -15.92 11.56 11.26
N LEU A 270 -16.88 12.45 10.96
CA LEU A 270 -17.37 13.49 11.90
C LEU A 270 -18.08 12.87 13.10
N SER A 271 -18.92 11.86 12.86
CA SER A 271 -19.64 11.16 13.93
C SER A 271 -18.71 10.35 14.81
N PHE A 272 -17.74 9.64 14.20
CA PHE A 272 -16.71 8.92 14.93
C PHE A 272 -15.87 9.84 15.81
N LEU A 273 -15.49 11.02 15.30
CA LEU A 273 -14.77 12.02 16.10
C LEU A 273 -15.56 12.39 17.37
N GLN A 274 -16.86 12.63 17.24
CA GLN A 274 -17.71 12.96 18.39
C GLN A 274 -17.82 11.79 19.39
N VAL A 275 -17.99 10.57 18.89
CA VAL A 275 -18.04 9.35 19.73
C VAL A 275 -16.72 9.14 20.45
N PHE A 276 -15.61 9.24 19.73
CA PHE A 276 -14.26 9.06 20.25
C PHE A 276 -13.93 10.09 21.34
N VAL A 277 -14.14 11.36 21.06
CA VAL A 277 -13.89 12.44 22.03
C VAL A 277 -14.73 12.25 23.29
N HIS A 278 -15.99 11.87 23.15
CA HIS A 278 -16.87 11.59 24.30
C HIS A 278 -16.34 10.41 25.12
N ALA A 279 -16.00 9.30 24.47
CA ALA A 279 -15.49 8.10 25.13
C ALA A 279 -14.19 8.38 25.90
N PHE A 280 -13.23 9.03 25.28
CA PHE A 280 -11.95 9.36 25.93
C PHE A 280 -12.10 10.37 27.06
N ARG A 281 -13.02 11.31 26.93
CA ARG A 281 -13.21 12.33 27.93
C ARG A 281 -13.94 11.85 29.17
N PHE A 282 -14.95 11.02 29.03
CA PHE A 282 -15.84 10.66 30.13
C PHE A 282 -15.67 9.21 30.62
N ASN A 283 -15.23 8.31 29.74
CA ASN A 283 -15.15 6.88 30.07
C ASN A 283 -13.70 6.39 30.22
N LEU A 284 -12.77 6.91 29.39
CA LEU A 284 -11.38 6.46 29.31
C LEU A 284 -10.39 7.48 29.87
N ASN A 285 -10.83 8.47 30.61
CA ASN A 285 -10.01 9.58 31.14
C ASN A 285 -9.12 9.19 32.35
N LYS A 286 -9.00 7.92 32.64
CA LYS A 286 -8.10 7.46 33.71
C LYS A 286 -6.71 7.27 33.17
N THR A 287 -5.74 7.99 33.74
CA THR A 287 -4.31 7.79 33.45
C THR A 287 -3.69 6.93 34.54
N ASN A 288 -2.82 6.02 34.12
CA ASN A 288 -1.93 5.28 34.99
C ASN A 288 -0.49 5.40 34.48
N ASN A 289 0.47 4.86 35.21
CA ASN A 289 1.89 4.93 34.82
C ASN A 289 2.13 4.32 33.43
N ILE A 290 1.45 3.22 33.10
CA ILE A 290 1.59 2.55 31.78
C ILE A 290 1.09 3.47 30.66
N LEU A 291 -0.11 4.01 30.77
CA LEU A 291 -0.68 4.92 29.75
C LEU A 291 0.15 6.20 29.61
N SER A 292 0.71 6.70 30.72
CA SER A 292 1.63 7.83 30.68
C SER A 292 2.89 7.50 29.88
N GLU A 293 3.51 6.33 30.09
CA GLU A 293 4.69 5.90 29.34
C GLU A 293 4.36 5.64 27.86
N LEU A 294 3.27 4.98 27.54
CA LEU A 294 2.81 4.77 26.17
C LEU A 294 2.60 6.11 25.44
N SER A 295 2.03 7.10 26.12
CA SER A 295 1.84 8.44 25.56
C SER A 295 3.19 9.14 25.25
N LYS A 296 4.18 9.01 26.13
CA LYS A 296 5.52 9.56 25.89
C LYS A 296 6.24 8.90 24.72
N ASN A 297 5.96 7.62 24.47
CA ASN A 297 6.59 6.83 23.41
C ASN A 297 5.88 6.98 22.06
N SER A 298 4.62 7.41 22.02
CA SER A 298 3.72 7.30 20.88
C SER A 298 4.29 7.84 19.55
N TYR A 299 4.98 8.98 19.59
CA TYR A 299 5.58 9.57 18.40
C TYR A 299 6.75 8.73 17.83
N ALA A 300 7.65 8.28 18.72
CA ALA A 300 8.79 7.46 18.29
C ALA A 300 8.33 6.06 17.85
N VAL A 301 7.34 5.49 18.53
CA VAL A 301 6.69 4.24 18.12
C VAL A 301 6.07 4.39 16.73
N TYR A 302 5.39 5.51 16.42
CA TYR A 302 4.87 5.77 15.09
C TYR A 302 5.98 5.74 14.02
N ILE A 303 7.17 6.20 14.31
CA ILE A 303 8.28 6.20 13.35
C ILE A 303 8.79 4.78 13.08
N ILE A 304 8.96 3.94 14.11
CA ILE A 304 9.65 2.64 13.98
C ILE A 304 8.73 1.43 13.76
N HIS A 305 7.42 1.55 14.06
CA HIS A 305 6.52 0.39 14.15
C HIS A 305 6.48 -0.47 12.89
N MET A 306 6.63 0.10 11.70
CA MET A 306 6.58 -0.66 10.45
C MET A 306 7.79 -1.58 10.29
N ILE A 307 8.96 -1.17 10.76
CA ILE A 307 10.15 -2.04 10.75
C ILE A 307 9.98 -3.16 11.76
N VAL A 308 9.52 -2.82 12.98
CA VAL A 308 9.25 -3.83 14.02
C VAL A 308 8.19 -4.82 13.52
N LEU A 309 7.12 -4.32 12.88
CA LEU A 309 6.09 -5.16 12.26
C LEU A 309 6.68 -6.10 11.21
N GLY A 310 7.53 -5.59 10.32
CA GLY A 310 8.18 -6.40 9.29
C GLY A 310 9.01 -7.53 9.88
N VAL A 311 9.85 -7.25 10.88
CA VAL A 311 10.68 -8.25 11.55
C VAL A 311 9.83 -9.30 12.27
N VAL A 312 8.79 -8.86 13.02
CA VAL A 312 7.89 -9.79 13.71
C VAL A 312 7.09 -10.63 12.72
N ALA A 313 6.61 -10.01 11.62
CA ALA A 313 5.87 -10.73 10.58
C ALA A 313 6.73 -11.82 9.93
N LEU A 314 8.00 -11.54 9.61
CA LEU A 314 8.94 -12.55 9.10
C LEU A 314 9.09 -13.74 10.07
N ALA A 315 9.26 -13.45 11.36
CA ALA A 315 9.37 -14.52 12.37
C ALA A 315 8.08 -15.34 12.50
N MET A 316 6.93 -14.80 12.11
CA MET A 316 5.63 -15.46 12.21
C MET A 316 5.21 -16.21 10.94
N THR A 317 5.93 -16.08 9.82
CA THR A 317 5.57 -16.76 8.55
C THR A 317 5.49 -18.28 8.72
N HIS A 318 6.40 -18.86 9.52
CA HIS A 318 6.48 -20.31 9.76
C HIS A 318 5.46 -20.86 10.77
N LEU A 319 4.66 -20.00 11.42
CA LEU A 319 3.65 -20.45 12.37
C LEU A 319 2.42 -20.98 11.62
N SER A 320 2.03 -22.23 11.90
CA SER A 320 0.84 -22.86 11.31
C SER A 320 -0.43 -22.54 12.09
N VAL A 321 -0.82 -21.26 12.15
CA VAL A 321 -2.06 -20.80 12.83
C VAL A 321 -2.91 -19.94 11.91
N HIS A 322 -4.20 -19.87 12.23
CA HIS A 322 -5.18 -19.11 11.44
C HIS A 322 -4.79 -17.62 11.28
N GLY A 323 -4.98 -17.05 10.08
CA GLY A 323 -4.58 -15.68 9.75
C GLY A 323 -5.11 -14.60 10.70
N GLY A 324 -6.34 -14.73 11.21
CA GLY A 324 -6.90 -13.82 12.21
C GLY A 324 -6.14 -13.85 13.55
N VAL A 325 -5.69 -15.04 13.98
CA VAL A 325 -4.87 -15.20 15.19
C VAL A 325 -3.50 -14.58 14.98
N LYS A 326 -2.84 -14.86 13.83
CA LYS A 326 -1.59 -14.21 13.44
C LYS A 326 -1.71 -12.68 13.45
N TYR A 327 -2.80 -12.14 12.92
CA TYR A 327 -3.03 -10.69 12.92
C TYR A 327 -3.05 -10.09 14.33
N VAL A 328 -3.79 -10.71 15.24
CA VAL A 328 -3.86 -10.23 16.63
C VAL A 328 -2.48 -10.33 17.30
N LEU A 329 -1.81 -11.46 17.15
CA LEU A 329 -0.46 -11.67 17.70
C LEU A 329 0.56 -10.68 17.11
N LEU A 330 0.55 -10.48 15.78
CA LEU A 330 1.43 -9.51 15.11
C LEU A 330 1.19 -8.10 15.62
N SER A 331 -0.07 -7.68 15.72
CA SER A 331 -0.42 -6.33 16.18
C SER A 331 0.00 -6.11 17.64
N ALA A 332 -0.30 -7.06 18.52
CA ALA A 332 0.07 -6.99 19.94
C ALA A 332 1.60 -7.01 20.12
N SER A 333 2.29 -7.93 19.46
CA SER A 333 3.75 -8.03 19.56
C SER A 333 4.45 -6.80 18.99
N THR A 334 4.01 -6.28 17.84
CA THR A 334 4.56 -5.04 17.25
C THR A 334 4.38 -3.86 18.20
N PHE A 335 3.18 -3.72 18.79
CA PHE A 335 2.90 -2.65 19.73
C PHE A 335 3.79 -2.75 20.98
N LEU A 336 3.88 -3.91 21.60
CA LEU A 336 4.67 -4.15 22.80
C LEU A 336 6.17 -3.94 22.53
N LEU A 337 6.72 -4.58 21.51
CA LEU A 337 8.13 -4.50 21.16
C LEU A 337 8.54 -3.08 20.78
N SER A 338 7.74 -2.37 19.98
CA SER A 338 8.03 -0.98 19.64
C SER A 338 8.09 -0.09 20.89
N ASN A 339 7.16 -0.27 21.82
CA ASN A 339 7.16 0.49 23.08
C ASN A 339 8.35 0.11 23.98
N MET A 340 8.70 -1.17 24.05
CA MET A 340 9.87 -1.64 24.82
C MET A 340 11.19 -1.06 24.26
N ILE A 341 11.35 -1.09 22.93
CA ILE A 341 12.54 -0.52 22.27
C ILE A 341 12.66 0.98 22.59
N ILE A 342 11.58 1.74 22.42
CA ILE A 342 11.60 3.18 22.69
C ILE A 342 11.79 3.49 24.18
N TYR A 343 11.16 2.73 25.07
CA TYR A 343 11.37 2.87 26.51
C TYR A 343 12.83 2.63 26.87
N SER A 344 13.41 1.51 26.44
CA SER A 344 14.83 1.18 26.71
C SER A 344 15.78 2.23 26.14
N TRP A 345 15.53 2.70 24.92
CA TRP A 345 16.30 3.78 24.30
C TRP A 345 16.26 5.08 25.12
N ARG A 346 15.09 5.45 25.63
CA ARG A 346 14.94 6.65 26.48
C ARG A 346 15.69 6.53 27.79
N GLU A 347 15.61 5.37 28.45
CA GLU A 347 16.36 5.11 29.70
C GLU A 347 17.87 5.18 29.49
N VAL A 348 18.39 4.56 28.43
CA VAL A 348 19.81 4.63 28.07
C VAL A 348 20.20 6.06 27.75
N LYS A 349 19.39 6.82 27.00
CA LYS A 349 19.67 8.21 26.66
C LYS A 349 19.75 9.15 27.89
N GLN A 350 18.97 8.89 28.92
CA GLN A 350 18.99 9.69 30.15
C GLN A 350 20.27 9.47 30.97
N LYS A 351 20.90 8.30 30.83
CA LYS A 351 22.05 7.92 31.66
C LYS A 351 23.42 8.32 31.13
N THR A 352 23.63 8.54 29.81
CA THR A 352 25.03 8.61 29.28
C THR A 352 25.24 9.36 27.95
N PHE A 353 24.35 10.20 27.42
CA PHE A 353 24.49 10.61 26.01
C PHE A 353 24.96 12.05 25.76
N ASN A 354 26.18 12.16 25.21
CA ASN A 354 26.75 13.28 24.48
C ASN A 354 26.45 13.12 22.96
N ALA A 355 26.35 14.22 22.21
CA ALA A 355 26.03 14.21 20.79
C ALA A 355 26.94 13.30 19.93
N LYS A 356 28.22 13.14 20.32
CA LYS A 356 29.18 12.21 19.71
C LYS A 356 28.69 10.76 19.75
N THR A 357 28.06 10.33 20.84
CA THR A 357 27.59 8.96 21.03
C THR A 357 26.37 8.65 20.17
N VAL A 358 25.50 9.65 19.86
CA VAL A 358 24.38 9.50 18.92
C VAL A 358 24.89 9.29 17.50
N VAL A 359 25.89 10.07 17.07
CA VAL A 359 26.52 9.93 15.75
C VAL A 359 27.23 8.58 15.65
N THR A 360 27.91 8.13 16.69
CA THR A 360 28.57 6.82 16.72
C THR A 360 27.54 5.68 16.69
N ALA A 361 26.43 5.78 17.43
CA ALA A 361 25.36 4.77 17.38
C ALA A 361 24.68 4.72 16.00
N MET A 362 24.48 5.87 15.35
CA MET A 362 23.97 5.93 13.99
C MET A 362 24.96 5.33 12.98
N ALA A 363 26.25 5.62 13.12
CA ALA A 363 27.31 5.01 12.31
C ALA A 363 27.38 3.50 12.54
N ILE A 364 27.21 3.01 13.77
CA ILE A 364 27.15 1.57 14.09
C ILE A 364 25.92 0.93 13.47
N VAL A 365 24.74 1.55 13.55
CA VAL A 365 23.51 1.03 12.89
C VAL A 365 23.68 1.01 11.37
N PHE A 366 24.35 2.02 10.81
CA PHE A 366 24.67 2.05 9.38
C PHE A 366 25.68 0.97 8.99
N VAL A 367 26.75 0.79 9.76
CA VAL A 367 27.77 -0.23 9.54
C VAL A 367 27.22 -1.64 9.79
N VAL A 368 26.42 -1.83 10.85
CA VAL A 368 25.74 -3.11 11.13
C VAL A 368 24.68 -3.41 10.09
N GLY A 369 23.93 -2.41 9.60
CA GLY A 369 22.99 -2.57 8.50
C GLY A 369 23.69 -2.97 7.20
N ALA A 370 24.78 -2.28 6.84
CA ALA A 370 25.60 -2.61 5.68
C ALA A 370 26.34 -3.96 5.83
N ALA A 371 26.84 -4.28 7.04
CA ALA A 371 27.45 -5.57 7.34
C ALA A 371 26.39 -6.69 7.33
N PHE A 372 25.18 -6.46 7.86
CA PHE A 372 24.08 -7.40 7.82
C PHE A 372 23.61 -7.64 6.38
N GLN A 373 23.54 -6.60 5.56
CA GLN A 373 23.27 -6.72 4.13
C GLN A 373 24.38 -7.51 3.41
N LYS A 374 25.65 -7.25 3.75
CA LYS A 374 26.79 -8.00 3.23
C LYS A 374 26.78 -9.45 3.71
N THR A 375 26.46 -9.71 4.99
CA THR A 375 26.33 -11.07 5.56
C THR A 375 25.12 -11.80 4.97
N LEU A 376 24.00 -11.14 4.72
CA LEU A 376 22.87 -11.72 4.00
C LEU A 376 23.24 -12.06 2.54
N ALA A 377 23.99 -11.19 1.88
CA ALA A 377 24.53 -11.44 0.55
C ALA A 377 25.59 -12.56 0.56
N GLU A 378 26.46 -12.61 1.58
CA GLU A 378 27.50 -13.61 1.74
C GLU A 378 26.95 -14.95 2.29
N THR A 379 25.89 -14.97 3.10
CA THR A 379 25.20 -16.21 3.51
C THR A 379 24.45 -16.84 2.33
N GLN A 380 24.14 -16.06 1.30
CA GLN A 380 23.68 -16.59 0.02
C GLN A 380 24.84 -17.12 -0.87
N THR A 381 26.11 -16.83 -0.50
CA THR A 381 27.30 -17.26 -1.27
C THR A 381 28.24 -18.21 -0.54
N THR A 382 28.02 -18.51 0.75
CA THR A 382 28.93 -19.38 1.53
C THR A 382 28.20 -20.42 2.37
N GLU A 383 27.73 -21.49 1.71
CA GLU A 383 27.76 -22.84 2.27
C GLU A 383 28.52 -23.74 1.29
N GLU A 384 29.84 -23.55 1.23
CA GLU A 384 30.74 -24.62 0.79
C GLU A 384 31.32 -25.33 2.03
N LEU A 385 30.80 -26.52 2.35
CA LEU A 385 31.45 -27.53 3.17
C LEU A 385 31.94 -28.67 2.28
N PRO A 386 33.09 -29.26 2.58
CA PRO A 386 33.79 -30.15 1.65
C PRO A 386 33.04 -31.47 1.46
N ALA A 387 33.05 -31.93 0.21
CA ALA A 387 32.38 -33.12 -0.30
C ALA A 387 32.75 -34.44 0.40
N PRO A 388 31.79 -35.42 0.42
CA PRO A 388 31.88 -36.43 -0.62
C PRO A 388 30.56 -36.65 -1.38
N VAL A 389 30.73 -36.57 -2.67
CA VAL A 389 29.97 -37.26 -3.72
C VAL A 389 28.55 -37.76 -3.36
N SER A 390 27.58 -36.91 -3.53
CA SER A 390 26.22 -37.19 -4.01
C SER A 390 25.61 -35.87 -4.41
N GLN A 391 25.25 -35.71 -5.66
CA GLN A 391 24.67 -34.46 -6.22
C GLN A 391 23.41 -34.04 -5.46
N VAL A 392 23.53 -33.07 -4.53
CA VAL A 392 22.41 -32.28 -4.03
C VAL A 392 22.48 -30.93 -4.74
N VAL A 393 21.71 -30.84 -5.80
CA VAL A 393 21.49 -29.59 -6.53
C VAL A 393 20.79 -28.60 -5.59
N ASN A 394 21.44 -27.49 -5.24
CA ASN A 394 20.83 -26.42 -4.48
C ASN A 394 19.54 -25.94 -5.19
N GLN A 395 18.39 -26.05 -4.50
CA GLN A 395 17.13 -25.52 -5.01
C GLN A 395 17.25 -23.99 -5.13
N PRO A 396 17.02 -23.38 -6.31
CA PRO A 396 16.97 -21.94 -6.44
C PRO A 396 15.81 -21.41 -5.58
N GLN A 397 16.07 -20.38 -4.79
CA GLN A 397 15.07 -19.75 -3.93
C GLN A 397 14.00 -18.97 -4.72
N MET A 398 14.17 -18.80 -6.04
CA MET A 398 13.24 -18.13 -6.94
C MET A 398 12.24 -19.16 -7.50
N SER A 399 10.95 -18.89 -7.38
CA SER A 399 9.90 -19.73 -7.97
C SER A 399 9.98 -19.73 -9.51
N LEU A 400 9.43 -20.76 -10.14
CA LEU A 400 9.37 -20.85 -11.60
C LEU A 400 8.65 -19.64 -12.22
N HIS A 401 7.55 -19.17 -11.63
CA HIS A 401 6.85 -17.97 -12.08
C HIS A 401 7.73 -16.72 -12.02
N ALA A 402 8.43 -16.49 -10.91
CA ALA A 402 9.34 -15.35 -10.78
C ALA A 402 10.50 -15.42 -11.76
N ALA A 403 11.06 -16.60 -11.99
CA ALA A 403 12.12 -16.84 -12.96
C ALA A 403 11.64 -16.53 -14.40
N VAL A 404 10.41 -16.92 -14.71
CA VAL A 404 9.79 -16.67 -16.01
C VAL A 404 9.54 -15.17 -16.21
N VAL A 405 8.98 -14.46 -15.22
CA VAL A 405 8.73 -12.99 -15.30
C VAL A 405 10.03 -12.24 -15.55
N THR A 406 11.10 -12.60 -14.84
CA THR A 406 12.42 -11.93 -14.96
C THR A 406 13.24 -12.38 -16.17
N GLY A 407 12.78 -13.43 -16.89
CA GLY A 407 13.53 -14.03 -18.01
C GLY A 407 14.80 -14.76 -17.57
N ASN A 408 14.88 -15.20 -16.29
CA ASN A 408 16.06 -15.91 -15.77
C ASN A 408 16.06 -17.37 -16.25
N MET A 409 16.64 -17.58 -17.43
CA MET A 409 16.66 -18.90 -18.09
C MET A 409 17.45 -19.96 -17.34
N GLU A 410 18.42 -19.57 -16.53
CA GLU A 410 19.19 -20.52 -15.71
C GLU A 410 18.27 -21.19 -14.68
N ILE A 411 17.46 -20.38 -13.99
CA ILE A 411 16.51 -20.87 -12.99
C ILE A 411 15.32 -21.59 -13.65
N VAL A 412 14.83 -21.11 -14.80
CA VAL A 412 13.78 -21.80 -15.56
C VAL A 412 14.26 -23.22 -15.93
N LYS A 413 15.46 -23.38 -16.50
CA LYS A 413 16.04 -24.67 -16.84
C LYS A 413 16.25 -25.55 -15.60
N TYR A 414 16.67 -24.96 -14.48
CA TYR A 414 16.78 -25.69 -13.22
C TYR A 414 15.43 -26.28 -12.78
N HIS A 415 14.36 -25.52 -12.78
CA HIS A 415 13.02 -25.99 -12.41
C HIS A 415 12.54 -27.13 -13.34
N ILE A 416 12.78 -26.98 -14.64
CA ILE A 416 12.46 -28.02 -15.63
C ILE A 416 13.21 -29.31 -15.29
N LEU A 417 14.54 -29.24 -15.07
CA LEU A 417 15.37 -30.39 -14.77
C LEU A 417 15.08 -31.04 -13.40
N SER A 418 14.62 -30.22 -12.44
CA SER A 418 14.28 -30.68 -11.09
C SER A 418 12.89 -31.33 -11.00
N GLY A 419 12.14 -31.41 -12.10
CA GLY A 419 10.79 -31.98 -12.11
C GLY A 419 9.75 -31.12 -11.36
N THR A 420 9.97 -29.80 -11.24
CA THR A 420 8.98 -28.88 -10.68
C THR A 420 7.70 -28.95 -11.51
N ASP A 421 6.54 -28.82 -10.87
CA ASP A 421 5.26 -28.75 -11.58
C ASP A 421 5.23 -27.52 -12.51
N LEU A 422 5.33 -27.77 -13.83
CA LEU A 422 5.32 -26.74 -14.86
C LEU A 422 3.93 -26.13 -15.08
N ASN A 423 2.91 -26.68 -14.42
CA ASN A 423 1.51 -26.29 -14.56
C ASN A 423 0.95 -25.65 -13.28
N GLU A 424 1.79 -25.42 -12.27
CA GLU A 424 1.39 -24.73 -11.06
C GLU A 424 0.82 -23.35 -11.40
N LYS A 425 -0.39 -23.06 -10.92
CA LYS A 425 -1.05 -21.79 -11.16
C LYS A 425 -0.61 -20.74 -10.14
N GLU A 426 -0.26 -19.55 -10.63
CA GLU A 426 -0.05 -18.44 -9.71
C GLU A 426 -1.37 -18.01 -9.02
N PRO A 427 -1.30 -17.47 -7.78
CA PRO A 427 -2.51 -17.29 -6.94
C PRO A 427 -3.50 -16.24 -7.42
N GLU A 428 -3.07 -15.23 -8.19
CA GLU A 428 -3.89 -14.06 -8.53
C GLU A 428 -4.72 -14.29 -9.79
N GLY A 429 -4.08 -14.46 -10.93
CA GLY A 429 -4.72 -14.67 -12.23
C GLY A 429 -4.93 -16.14 -12.60
N GLY A 430 -4.39 -17.08 -11.82
CA GLY A 430 -4.41 -18.52 -12.11
C GLY A 430 -3.61 -18.88 -13.35
N SER A 431 -2.64 -18.03 -13.75
CA SER A 431 -1.80 -18.29 -14.92
C SER A 431 -0.76 -19.35 -14.62
N SER A 432 -0.54 -20.27 -15.56
CA SER A 432 0.60 -21.18 -15.51
C SER A 432 1.91 -20.45 -15.85
N PRO A 433 3.08 -21.02 -15.56
CA PRO A 433 4.36 -20.47 -16.01
C PRO A 433 4.39 -20.18 -17.51
N LEU A 434 3.78 -21.04 -18.34
CA LEU A 434 3.69 -20.84 -19.78
C LEU A 434 2.82 -19.63 -20.17
N ILE A 435 1.67 -19.44 -19.52
CA ILE A 435 0.83 -18.24 -19.73
C ILE A 435 1.57 -16.98 -19.28
N THR A 436 2.27 -17.03 -18.15
CA THR A 436 3.09 -15.93 -17.64
C THR A 436 4.23 -15.60 -18.59
N ALA A 437 4.98 -16.60 -19.09
CA ALA A 437 6.04 -16.41 -20.10
C ALA A 437 5.51 -15.71 -21.35
N THR A 438 4.34 -16.15 -21.80
CA THR A 438 3.67 -15.61 -22.99
C THR A 438 3.25 -14.14 -22.77
N MET A 439 2.70 -13.81 -21.64
CA MET A 439 2.28 -12.44 -21.29
C MET A 439 3.48 -11.49 -21.28
N PHE A 440 4.54 -11.84 -20.59
CA PHE A 440 5.76 -11.04 -20.48
C PHE A 440 6.63 -11.06 -21.73
N GLY A 441 6.29 -11.91 -22.72
CA GLY A 441 7.05 -12.03 -23.97
C GLY A 441 8.40 -12.71 -23.80
N GLN A 442 8.55 -13.53 -22.77
CA GLN A 442 9.74 -14.33 -22.48
C GLN A 442 9.77 -15.54 -23.42
N THR A 443 10.12 -15.29 -24.67
CA THR A 443 10.01 -16.31 -25.74
C THR A 443 10.85 -17.55 -25.44
N GLU A 444 12.11 -17.39 -25.00
CA GLU A 444 12.98 -18.52 -24.68
C GLU A 444 12.41 -19.37 -23.55
N ALA A 445 11.85 -18.75 -22.50
CA ALA A 445 11.21 -19.44 -21.38
C ALA A 445 9.94 -20.19 -21.85
N ALA A 446 9.12 -19.55 -22.67
CA ALA A 446 7.92 -20.19 -23.22
C ALA A 446 8.26 -21.44 -24.06
N LEU A 447 9.25 -21.33 -24.92
CA LEU A 447 9.71 -22.46 -25.76
C LEU A 447 10.25 -23.59 -24.88
N ALA A 448 11.08 -23.29 -23.91
CA ALA A 448 11.63 -24.30 -22.98
C ALA A 448 10.54 -25.00 -22.17
N LEU A 449 9.50 -24.27 -21.73
CA LEU A 449 8.37 -24.86 -21.01
C LEU A 449 7.51 -25.76 -21.92
N ILE A 450 7.27 -25.36 -23.18
CA ILE A 450 6.56 -26.18 -24.16
C ILE A 450 7.34 -27.47 -24.43
N GLU A 451 8.64 -27.39 -24.68
CA GLU A 451 9.52 -28.54 -24.92
C GLU A 451 9.59 -29.47 -23.72
N ALA A 452 9.53 -28.93 -22.50
CA ALA A 452 9.52 -29.70 -21.27
C ALA A 452 8.17 -30.34 -20.94
N GLY A 453 7.13 -30.17 -21.78
CA GLY A 453 5.81 -30.80 -21.63
C GLY A 453 4.85 -30.06 -20.71
N ALA A 454 4.98 -28.74 -20.54
CA ALA A 454 3.94 -27.93 -19.90
C ALA A 454 2.59 -28.08 -20.62
N ASP A 455 1.48 -28.08 -19.86
CA ASP A 455 0.13 -28.17 -20.42
C ASP A 455 -0.20 -26.89 -21.21
N ILE A 456 -0.07 -26.99 -22.53
CA ILE A 456 -0.33 -25.89 -23.48
C ILE A 456 -1.80 -25.46 -23.50
N ASN A 457 -2.74 -26.32 -23.09
CA ASN A 457 -4.18 -26.07 -23.06
C ASN A 457 -4.71 -25.59 -21.70
N GLN A 458 -3.82 -25.46 -20.71
CA GLN A 458 -4.21 -25.01 -19.39
C GLN A 458 -4.84 -23.62 -19.44
N LYS A 459 -5.93 -23.42 -18.67
CA LYS A 459 -6.67 -22.17 -18.57
C LYS A 459 -6.31 -21.40 -17.30
N ASN A 460 -6.17 -20.09 -17.42
CA ASN A 460 -6.13 -19.18 -16.27
C ASN A 460 -7.54 -18.93 -15.69
N ASN A 461 -7.67 -18.02 -14.73
CA ASN A 461 -8.95 -17.69 -14.10
C ASN A 461 -9.95 -17.03 -15.05
N ASP A 462 -9.48 -16.40 -16.14
CA ASP A 462 -10.32 -15.84 -17.21
C ASP A 462 -10.73 -16.91 -18.26
N GLY A 463 -10.33 -18.16 -18.06
CA GLY A 463 -10.51 -19.22 -19.02
C GLY A 463 -9.60 -19.12 -20.25
N SER A 464 -8.65 -18.20 -20.25
CA SER A 464 -7.71 -17.98 -21.36
C SER A 464 -6.54 -18.95 -21.27
N THR A 465 -6.13 -19.51 -22.41
CA THR A 465 -4.93 -20.35 -22.57
C THR A 465 -3.72 -19.50 -22.97
N ALA A 466 -2.55 -20.12 -23.05
CA ALA A 466 -1.34 -19.48 -23.59
C ALA A 466 -1.58 -18.94 -25.02
N LEU A 467 -2.42 -19.60 -25.85
CA LEU A 467 -2.73 -19.11 -27.20
C LEU A 467 -3.57 -17.83 -27.19
N HIS A 468 -4.55 -17.67 -26.29
CA HIS A 468 -5.28 -16.43 -26.11
C HIS A 468 -4.36 -15.27 -25.74
N THR A 469 -3.48 -15.51 -24.79
CA THR A 469 -2.51 -14.52 -24.33
C THR A 469 -1.50 -14.17 -25.41
N ALA A 470 -0.98 -15.17 -26.15
CA ALA A 470 -0.06 -14.97 -27.25
C ALA A 470 -0.68 -14.18 -28.41
N ALA A 471 -1.94 -14.48 -28.74
CA ALA A 471 -2.71 -13.75 -29.76
C ALA A 471 -2.89 -12.29 -29.33
N PHE A 472 -3.39 -12.05 -28.12
CA PHE A 472 -3.65 -10.70 -27.61
C PHE A 472 -2.38 -9.83 -27.61
N PHE A 473 -1.27 -10.32 -27.10
CA PHE A 473 0.01 -9.58 -27.07
C PHE A 473 0.87 -9.74 -28.31
N CYS A 474 0.36 -10.35 -29.38
CA CYS A 474 1.03 -10.55 -30.68
C CYS A 474 2.42 -11.21 -30.54
N ARG A 475 2.53 -12.29 -29.75
CA ARG A 475 3.75 -13.05 -29.52
C ARG A 475 3.95 -14.10 -30.62
N THR A 476 4.32 -13.65 -31.80
CA THR A 476 4.33 -14.46 -33.05
C THR A 476 5.10 -15.77 -32.92
N GLU A 477 6.30 -15.75 -32.32
CA GLU A 477 7.14 -16.95 -32.20
C GLU A 477 6.53 -17.96 -31.21
N ILE A 478 5.92 -17.48 -30.13
CA ILE A 478 5.23 -18.35 -29.18
C ILE A 478 3.98 -18.97 -29.81
N ILE A 479 3.22 -18.20 -30.61
CA ILE A 479 2.07 -18.71 -31.37
C ILE A 479 2.50 -19.85 -32.30
N LYS A 480 3.59 -19.69 -33.07
CA LYS A 480 4.12 -20.72 -33.94
C LYS A 480 4.46 -21.99 -33.17
N ALA A 481 5.15 -21.86 -32.03
CA ALA A 481 5.52 -22.98 -31.20
C ALA A 481 4.29 -23.71 -30.62
N LEU A 482 3.31 -22.97 -30.10
CA LEU A 482 2.06 -23.55 -29.57
C LEU A 482 1.29 -24.31 -30.66
N LEU A 483 1.19 -23.74 -31.88
CA LEU A 483 0.54 -24.39 -33.02
C LEU A 483 1.29 -25.66 -33.45
N ALA A 484 2.63 -25.61 -33.51
CA ALA A 484 3.48 -26.77 -33.82
C ALA A 484 3.34 -27.87 -32.79
N SER A 485 3.08 -27.52 -31.51
CA SER A 485 2.86 -28.46 -30.42
C SER A 485 1.43 -28.97 -30.30
N GLY A 486 0.54 -28.59 -31.23
CA GLY A 486 -0.82 -29.13 -31.31
C GLY A 486 -1.81 -28.52 -30.31
N ILE A 487 -1.65 -27.24 -29.97
CA ILE A 487 -2.61 -26.56 -29.09
C ILE A 487 -4.03 -26.55 -29.68
N ASP A 488 -5.02 -26.76 -28.84
CA ASP A 488 -6.43 -26.70 -29.26
C ASP A 488 -6.88 -25.23 -29.47
N LYS A 489 -7.01 -24.84 -30.73
CA LYS A 489 -7.47 -23.50 -31.16
C LYS A 489 -8.94 -23.23 -30.87
N THR A 490 -9.74 -24.25 -30.59
CA THR A 490 -11.20 -24.15 -30.39
C THR A 490 -11.58 -23.81 -28.95
N ILE A 491 -10.63 -23.84 -28.05
CA ILE A 491 -10.87 -23.50 -26.66
C ILE A 491 -11.39 -22.07 -26.54
N LYS A 492 -12.49 -21.92 -25.81
CA LYS A 492 -13.08 -20.61 -25.47
C LYS A 492 -12.76 -20.21 -24.07
N ASN A 493 -12.49 -18.91 -23.89
CA ASN A 493 -12.35 -18.30 -22.58
C ASN A 493 -13.72 -18.06 -21.91
N ASN A 494 -13.75 -17.46 -20.72
CA ASN A 494 -14.99 -17.22 -19.97
C ASN A 494 -15.94 -16.22 -20.65
N SER A 495 -15.42 -15.40 -21.59
CA SER A 495 -16.23 -14.52 -22.43
C SER A 495 -16.80 -15.22 -23.67
N GLY A 496 -16.54 -16.52 -23.84
CA GLY A 496 -16.97 -17.30 -24.99
C GLY A 496 -16.12 -17.11 -26.25
N ALA A 497 -14.99 -16.39 -26.15
CA ALA A 497 -14.12 -16.03 -27.27
C ALA A 497 -13.00 -17.07 -27.45
N MET A 498 -12.67 -17.42 -28.67
CA MET A 498 -11.48 -18.18 -29.07
C MET A 498 -10.26 -17.24 -29.19
N ALA A 499 -9.05 -17.79 -29.25
CA ALA A 499 -7.82 -17.02 -29.33
C ALA A 499 -7.78 -16.06 -30.56
N VAL A 500 -8.34 -16.45 -31.69
CA VAL A 500 -8.42 -15.60 -32.90
C VAL A 500 -9.24 -14.33 -32.66
N GLU A 501 -10.26 -14.40 -31.81
CA GLU A 501 -11.14 -13.26 -31.51
C GLU A 501 -10.44 -12.19 -30.65
N SER A 502 -9.36 -12.55 -29.96
CA SER A 502 -8.51 -11.60 -29.22
C SER A 502 -7.84 -10.53 -30.12
N VAL A 503 -7.69 -10.82 -31.42
CA VAL A 503 -7.12 -9.91 -32.41
C VAL A 503 -8.12 -9.39 -33.45
N ALA A 504 -9.38 -9.81 -33.39
CA ALA A 504 -10.42 -9.42 -34.34
C ALA A 504 -10.89 -7.96 -34.20
N ALA A 505 -10.91 -7.43 -32.96
CA ALA A 505 -11.31 -6.06 -32.71
C ALA A 505 -10.27 -5.05 -33.23
N PRO A 506 -10.70 -3.86 -33.73
CA PRO A 506 -9.78 -2.79 -34.10
C PRO A 506 -8.83 -2.41 -32.97
N PHE A 507 -7.58 -2.05 -33.30
CA PHE A 507 -6.57 -1.71 -32.29
C PHE A 507 -7.03 -0.60 -31.34
N GLU A 508 -7.67 0.45 -31.85
CA GLU A 508 -8.11 1.59 -31.03
C GLU A 508 -9.16 1.20 -29.98
N VAL A 509 -9.96 0.15 -30.24
CA VAL A 509 -10.95 -0.38 -29.28
C VAL A 509 -10.28 -1.12 -28.13
N VAL A 510 -9.20 -1.84 -28.39
CA VAL A 510 -8.47 -2.63 -27.39
C VAL A 510 -7.30 -1.88 -26.75
N LYS A 511 -6.91 -0.74 -27.31
CA LYS A 511 -5.81 0.09 -26.79
C LYS A 511 -5.92 0.40 -25.30
N PRO A 512 -7.10 0.78 -24.73
CA PRO A 512 -7.22 1.00 -23.29
C PRO A 512 -6.86 -0.23 -22.44
N ILE A 513 -7.06 -1.43 -22.96
CA ILE A 513 -6.68 -2.68 -22.29
C ILE A 513 -5.15 -2.83 -22.30
N TYR A 514 -4.50 -2.55 -23.43
CA TYR A 514 -3.03 -2.52 -23.50
C TYR A 514 -2.43 -1.46 -22.59
N ASP A 515 -3.02 -0.26 -22.51
CA ASP A 515 -2.62 0.81 -21.61
C ASP A 515 -2.70 0.35 -20.15
N TYR A 516 -3.76 -0.39 -19.81
CA TYR A 516 -3.92 -1.00 -18.48
C TYR A 516 -2.80 -2.01 -18.18
N PHE A 517 -2.54 -2.98 -19.06
CA PHE A 517 -1.49 -3.98 -18.87
C PHE A 517 -0.10 -3.33 -18.82
N SER A 518 0.20 -2.40 -19.72
CA SER A 518 1.45 -1.65 -19.70
C SER A 518 1.64 -0.96 -18.36
N LYS A 519 0.62 -0.27 -17.86
CA LYS A 519 0.69 0.47 -16.60
C LYS A 519 0.86 -0.45 -15.39
N VAL A 520 0.14 -1.57 -15.36
CA VAL A 520 0.15 -2.50 -14.21
C VAL A 520 1.46 -3.28 -14.13
N TYR A 521 2.02 -3.72 -15.26
CA TYR A 521 3.17 -4.62 -15.31
C TYR A 521 4.47 -3.95 -15.75
N GLU A 522 4.48 -2.63 -16.03
CA GLU A 522 5.70 -1.86 -16.30
C GLU A 522 6.77 -2.02 -15.21
N PRO A 523 6.43 -2.01 -13.90
CA PRO A 523 7.41 -2.22 -12.84
C PRO A 523 8.08 -3.59 -12.86
N MET A 524 7.45 -4.57 -13.51
CA MET A 524 7.98 -5.94 -13.70
C MET A 524 8.73 -6.08 -15.04
N GLY A 525 9.02 -4.97 -15.71
CA GLY A 525 9.72 -4.96 -17.00
C GLY A 525 8.83 -5.21 -18.22
N PHE A 526 7.51 -5.21 -18.05
CA PHE A 526 6.56 -5.40 -19.15
C PHE A 526 6.52 -4.16 -20.05
N LYS A 527 6.81 -4.34 -21.32
CA LYS A 527 6.78 -3.26 -22.32
C LYS A 527 6.02 -3.69 -23.56
N LEU A 528 5.16 -2.82 -24.06
CA LEU A 528 4.41 -3.01 -25.29
C LEU A 528 4.83 -1.99 -26.36
N ASP A 529 5.10 -2.50 -27.55
CA ASP A 529 5.29 -1.69 -28.74
C ASP A 529 3.94 -1.58 -29.48
N TYR A 530 3.27 -0.46 -29.34
CA TYR A 530 1.93 -0.23 -29.85
C TYR A 530 1.88 -0.22 -31.39
N GLU A 531 2.90 0.33 -32.06
CA GLU A 531 2.97 0.35 -33.51
C GLU A 531 3.10 -1.07 -34.06
N ARG A 532 3.98 -1.86 -33.45
CA ARG A 532 4.12 -3.28 -33.78
C ARG A 532 2.81 -4.06 -33.51
N LEU A 533 2.14 -3.82 -32.39
CA LEU A 533 0.88 -4.48 -32.10
C LEU A 533 -0.16 -4.19 -33.17
N LYS A 534 -0.29 -2.92 -33.58
CA LYS A 534 -1.24 -2.48 -34.61
C LYS A 534 -0.95 -3.15 -35.96
N GLU A 535 0.31 -3.23 -36.33
CA GLU A 535 0.75 -3.81 -37.59
C GLU A 535 0.57 -5.33 -37.64
N ILE A 536 0.88 -6.06 -36.55
CA ILE A 536 0.95 -7.52 -36.55
C ILE A 536 -0.42 -8.17 -36.27
N ARG A 537 -1.38 -7.51 -35.60
CA ARG A 537 -2.71 -8.08 -35.28
C ARG A 537 -3.42 -8.75 -36.47
N PRO A 538 -3.48 -8.15 -37.67
CA PRO A 538 -4.10 -8.80 -38.82
C PRO A 538 -3.41 -10.11 -39.24
N MET A 539 -2.07 -10.12 -39.17
CA MET A 539 -1.26 -11.30 -39.49
C MET A 539 -1.50 -12.44 -38.47
N ILE A 540 -1.62 -12.12 -37.19
CA ILE A 540 -1.96 -13.11 -36.16
C ILE A 540 -3.36 -13.68 -36.39
N ALA A 541 -4.34 -12.85 -36.77
CA ALA A 541 -5.68 -13.32 -37.12
C ALA A 541 -5.67 -14.36 -38.25
N GLU A 542 -4.83 -14.14 -39.28
CA GLU A 542 -4.66 -15.12 -40.37
C GLU A 542 -3.98 -16.41 -39.91
N MET A 543 -2.96 -16.32 -39.04
CA MET A 543 -2.26 -17.50 -38.51
C MET A 543 -3.16 -18.40 -37.66
N LEU A 544 -4.17 -17.85 -37.02
CA LEU A 544 -5.07 -18.56 -36.12
C LEU A 544 -6.34 -19.11 -36.79
N LYS A 545 -6.66 -18.66 -37.98
CA LYS A 545 -7.71 -19.26 -38.79
C LYS A 545 -7.34 -20.68 -39.23
#